data_cc9c3663ac4ea06eb0e06b4083f34cf6
#
_entry.id   cc9c3663ac4ea06eb0e06b4083f34cf6
#
_cell.length_a   1.000
_cell.length_b   1.000
_cell.length_c   1.000
_cell.angle_alpha   90.00
_cell.angle_beta   90.00
_cell.angle_gamma   90.00
#
_symmetry.space_group_name_H-M   'P 1'
#
loop_
_entity.id
_entity.type
_entity.pdbx_description
1 polymer ?
#
loop_
_entity_poly.entity_id
_entity_poly.type
_entity_poly.pdbx_seq_one_letter_code
_entity_poly.pdbx_strand_id
1 'polypeptide(L)'
;NFSIEDYADVASRGFIEGYYGNPWSTEDRCKLMEWGGYYKLNSYFYAPKDDPKHNAKWRELYTDQEIETKIKPLAEAGNKSKCRFVFALHPYMNHAIRYNSEENYQADLKVMQAKFKQVIDAGVRQIAILADDAGNVGGANYTRTLTDMSNWLKELQPSYPGLKLTLPFCTQEYMGYGQSYYRNFPENVQIIMTGGRVWGEVTNNFTSSFTNTAGRGPYMWINWPCTDNSKKHLIMGGYTTFLHPGVDPSKIQGIVLNPMQQSEPSKVAIFGNACYSWNIWQTEEEANKCYNASFKYVDHNGYEETA
;
A
#
# COMPACT_ATOMS: atom_id res chain seq x y z
N ASN A 1 -4.82 -3.24 39.43
CA ASN A 1 -5.26 -2.67 38.14
C ASN A 1 -4.11 -1.89 37.54
N PHE A 2 -3.75 -2.19 36.32
CA PHE A 2 -2.83 -1.38 35.52
C PHE A 2 -3.51 -0.94 34.23
N SER A 3 -3.09 0.20 33.71
CA SER A 3 -3.57 0.76 32.47
C SER A 3 -2.39 0.77 31.49
N ILE A 4 -2.63 0.37 30.26
CA ILE A 4 -1.67 0.47 29.16
C ILE A 4 -2.29 1.38 28.11
N GLU A 5 -1.54 2.40 27.70
CA GLU A 5 -1.86 3.25 26.57
C GLU A 5 -0.71 3.13 25.55
N ASP A 6 -1.03 2.72 24.33
CA ASP A 6 -0.04 2.52 23.28
C ASP A 6 -0.70 2.77 21.90
N TYR A 7 0.01 3.43 21.01
CA TYR A 7 -0.47 3.76 19.66
C TYR A 7 0.68 3.84 18.67
N ALA A 8 0.35 3.63 17.40
CA ALA A 8 1.34 3.72 16.34
C ALA A 8 1.66 5.16 15.95
N ASP A 9 2.92 5.45 15.68
CA ASP A 9 3.37 6.72 15.11
C ASP A 9 2.81 6.94 13.70
N VAL A 10 2.74 5.88 12.89
CA VAL A 10 2.24 5.91 11.52
C VAL A 10 0.95 5.10 11.42
N ALA A 11 -0.13 5.75 10.99
CA ALA A 11 -1.48 5.16 11.03
C ALA A 11 -1.64 3.95 10.10
N SER A 12 -1.08 3.96 8.89
CA SER A 12 -1.13 2.85 7.94
C SER A 12 0.26 2.24 7.76
N ARG A 13 0.34 0.93 7.99
CA ARG A 13 1.61 0.20 8.07
C ARG A 13 1.49 -1.13 7.33
N GLY A 14 2.42 -1.42 6.43
CA GLY A 14 2.32 -2.68 5.72
C GLY A 14 3.32 -2.88 4.60
N PHE A 15 2.85 -3.59 3.59
CA PHE A 15 3.62 -3.95 2.41
C PHE A 15 2.71 -3.94 1.18
N ILE A 16 3.34 -3.78 0.02
CA ILE A 16 2.65 -3.73 -1.28
C ILE A 16 3.28 -4.76 -2.22
N GLU A 17 2.46 -5.66 -2.79
CA GLU A 17 2.91 -6.60 -3.80
C GLU A 17 2.94 -5.90 -5.16
N GLY A 18 3.98 -5.09 -5.38
CA GLY A 18 4.16 -4.31 -6.61
C GLY A 18 5.46 -4.61 -7.35
N TYR A 19 6.22 -5.59 -6.91
CA TYR A 19 7.50 -6.00 -7.50
C TYR A 19 7.33 -6.67 -8.87
N TYR A 20 8.39 -6.65 -9.67
CA TYR A 20 8.50 -7.45 -10.89
C TYR A 20 9.19 -8.79 -10.59
N GLY A 21 8.49 -9.89 -10.82
CA GLY A 21 8.98 -11.23 -10.54
C GLY A 21 7.85 -12.24 -10.52
N ASN A 22 8.09 -13.41 -9.91
CA ASN A 22 7.05 -14.40 -9.73
C ASN A 22 6.06 -13.92 -8.65
N PRO A 23 4.75 -13.98 -8.91
CA PRO A 23 3.74 -13.58 -7.93
C PRO A 23 3.73 -14.53 -6.74
N TRP A 24 3.32 -14.02 -5.60
CA TRP A 24 3.05 -14.88 -4.47
C TRP A 24 1.81 -15.73 -4.72
N SER A 25 1.78 -16.92 -4.11
CA SER A 25 0.57 -17.73 -4.07
C SER A 25 -0.48 -17.09 -3.16
N THR A 26 -1.75 -17.47 -3.33
CA THR A 26 -2.80 -17.07 -2.39
C THR A 26 -2.49 -17.49 -0.96
N GLU A 27 -1.92 -18.68 -0.79
CA GLU A 27 -1.51 -19.18 0.52
C GLU A 27 -0.42 -18.31 1.16
N ASP A 28 0.64 -17.95 0.40
CA ASP A 28 1.71 -17.07 0.90
C ASP A 28 1.20 -15.69 1.27
N ARG A 29 0.29 -15.13 0.47
CA ARG A 29 -0.37 -13.86 0.76
C ARG A 29 -1.14 -13.91 2.07
N CYS A 30 -1.93 -14.96 2.28
CA CYS A 30 -2.69 -15.16 3.52
C CYS A 30 -1.76 -15.30 4.73
N LYS A 31 -0.73 -16.13 4.62
CA LYS A 31 0.27 -16.32 5.68
C LYS A 31 0.99 -15.02 6.03
N LEU A 32 1.36 -14.22 5.02
CA LEU A 32 2.06 -12.96 5.25
C LEU A 32 1.14 -11.91 5.91
N MET A 33 -0.14 -11.86 5.56
CA MET A 33 -1.12 -11.02 6.25
C MET A 33 -1.32 -11.46 7.72
N GLU A 34 -1.42 -12.76 7.98
CA GLU A 34 -1.55 -13.29 9.34
C GLU A 34 -0.32 -12.96 10.20
N TRP A 35 0.86 -13.21 9.68
CA TRP A 35 2.12 -12.85 10.32
C TRP A 35 2.23 -11.34 10.54
N GLY A 36 1.93 -10.54 9.51
CA GLY A 36 1.98 -9.08 9.58
C GLY A 36 1.02 -8.51 10.63
N GLY A 37 -0.21 -9.02 10.66
CA GLY A 37 -1.22 -8.62 11.66
C GLY A 37 -0.81 -8.93 13.10
N TYR A 38 -0.12 -10.04 13.31
CA TYR A 38 0.44 -10.38 14.61
C TYR A 38 1.44 -9.32 15.10
N TYR A 39 2.25 -8.77 14.19
CA TYR A 39 3.19 -7.67 14.48
C TYR A 39 2.59 -6.27 14.24
N LYS A 40 1.27 -6.16 14.24
CA LYS A 40 0.52 -4.88 14.17
C LYS A 40 0.64 -4.15 12.84
N LEU A 41 1.02 -4.83 11.76
CA LEU A 41 0.79 -4.32 10.41
C LEU A 41 -0.71 -4.35 10.11
N ASN A 42 -1.20 -3.35 9.36
CA ASN A 42 -2.63 -3.20 9.10
C ASN A 42 -2.98 -3.07 7.61
N SER A 43 -2.02 -3.20 6.70
CA SER A 43 -2.26 -3.02 5.28
C SER A 43 -1.39 -3.92 4.41
N TYR A 44 -2.03 -4.69 3.55
CA TYR A 44 -1.41 -5.38 2.42
C TYR A 44 -2.06 -4.89 1.14
N PHE A 45 -1.28 -4.25 0.26
CA PHE A 45 -1.76 -3.76 -1.04
C PHE A 45 -1.57 -4.83 -2.10
N TYR A 46 -2.67 -5.25 -2.69
CA TYR A 46 -2.70 -6.18 -3.80
C TYR A 46 -2.55 -5.43 -5.13
N ALA A 47 -1.34 -5.44 -5.67
CA ALA A 47 -1.00 -4.80 -6.95
C ALA A 47 -0.01 -5.66 -7.78
N PRO A 48 -0.23 -6.99 -7.89
CA PRO A 48 0.72 -7.88 -8.55
C PRO A 48 0.80 -7.58 -10.06
N LYS A 49 2.01 -7.48 -10.58
CA LYS A 49 2.28 -7.12 -11.98
C LYS A 49 1.75 -8.15 -12.99
N ASP A 50 1.50 -9.37 -12.56
CA ASP A 50 1.04 -10.48 -13.40
C ASP A 50 -0.46 -10.77 -13.28
N ASP A 51 -1.21 -10.06 -12.44
CA ASP A 51 -2.67 -10.12 -12.50
C ASP A 51 -3.19 -9.20 -13.62
N PRO A 52 -3.61 -9.74 -14.77
CA PRO A 52 -4.08 -8.90 -15.85
C PRO A 52 -5.32 -8.10 -15.47
N LYS A 53 -6.14 -8.61 -14.56
CA LYS A 53 -7.38 -7.93 -14.13
C LYS A 53 -7.16 -6.83 -13.10
N HIS A 54 -5.94 -6.70 -12.58
CA HIS A 54 -5.50 -5.54 -11.81
C HIS A 54 -5.11 -4.36 -12.73
N ASN A 55 -4.51 -4.61 -13.90
CA ASN A 55 -3.95 -3.60 -14.79
C ASN A 55 -4.42 -3.76 -16.25
N ALA A 56 -3.81 -4.66 -17.02
CA ALA A 56 -4.03 -4.77 -18.47
C ALA A 56 -5.50 -4.97 -18.85
N LYS A 57 -6.24 -5.70 -18.05
CA LYS A 57 -7.67 -6.02 -18.21
C LYS A 57 -8.49 -5.52 -17.01
N TRP A 58 -8.18 -4.36 -16.51
CA TRP A 58 -8.82 -3.81 -15.33
C TRP A 58 -10.35 -3.64 -15.47
N ARG A 59 -10.83 -3.51 -16.70
CA ARG A 59 -12.27 -3.39 -17.01
C ARG A 59 -13.04 -4.71 -16.86
N GLU A 60 -12.32 -5.85 -16.93
CA GLU A 60 -12.95 -7.15 -16.80
C GLU A 60 -13.23 -7.49 -15.33
N LEU A 61 -14.41 -7.98 -15.04
CA LEU A 61 -14.70 -8.54 -13.73
C LEU A 61 -13.96 -9.86 -13.54
N TYR A 62 -13.71 -10.21 -12.29
CA TYR A 62 -13.26 -11.56 -11.97
C TYR A 62 -14.38 -12.57 -12.23
N THR A 63 -14.00 -13.80 -12.57
CA THR A 63 -14.95 -14.91 -12.64
C THR A 63 -15.40 -15.30 -11.22
N ASP A 64 -16.52 -15.99 -11.10
CA ASP A 64 -16.98 -16.51 -9.81
C ASP A 64 -15.93 -17.42 -9.17
N GLN A 65 -15.22 -18.23 -9.98
CA GLN A 65 -14.14 -19.07 -9.49
C GLN A 65 -12.98 -18.25 -8.94
N GLU A 66 -12.54 -17.19 -9.62
CA GLU A 66 -11.49 -16.30 -9.14
C GLU A 66 -11.89 -15.60 -7.83
N ILE A 67 -13.15 -15.18 -7.71
CA ILE A 67 -13.68 -14.62 -6.48
C ILE A 67 -13.60 -15.63 -5.34
N GLU A 68 -14.10 -16.86 -5.55
CA GLU A 68 -14.17 -17.90 -4.51
C GLU A 68 -12.78 -18.40 -4.10
N THR A 69 -11.85 -18.58 -5.06
CA THR A 69 -10.55 -19.22 -4.80
C THR A 69 -9.42 -18.24 -4.49
N LYS A 70 -9.61 -16.95 -4.76
CA LYS A 70 -8.54 -15.94 -4.61
C LYS A 70 -9.00 -14.73 -3.79
N ILE A 71 -10.00 -14.00 -4.26
CA ILE A 71 -10.37 -12.72 -3.63
C ILE A 71 -10.96 -12.92 -2.23
N LYS A 72 -11.94 -13.82 -2.07
CA LYS A 72 -12.54 -14.11 -0.77
C LYS A 72 -11.52 -14.60 0.27
N PRO A 73 -10.66 -15.59 -0.01
CA PRO A 73 -9.65 -16.02 0.96
C PRO A 73 -8.72 -14.90 1.40
N LEU A 74 -8.31 -14.01 0.48
CA LEU A 74 -7.47 -12.87 0.80
C LEU A 74 -8.21 -11.84 1.67
N ALA A 75 -9.44 -11.51 1.33
CA ALA A 75 -10.27 -10.61 2.13
C ALA A 75 -10.51 -11.16 3.55
N GLU A 76 -10.82 -12.45 3.68
CA GLU A 76 -11.01 -13.11 4.97
C GLU A 76 -9.74 -13.10 5.82
N ALA A 77 -8.59 -13.45 5.24
CA ALA A 77 -7.30 -13.42 5.94
C ALA A 77 -6.97 -12.00 6.42
N GLY A 78 -7.18 -10.99 5.59
CA GLY A 78 -6.97 -9.59 5.94
C GLY A 78 -7.90 -9.11 7.05
N ASN A 79 -9.18 -9.43 6.97
CA ASN A 79 -10.17 -9.03 7.98
C ASN A 79 -9.93 -9.72 9.33
N LYS A 80 -9.56 -11.00 9.30
CA LYS A 80 -9.27 -11.78 10.51
C LYS A 80 -7.98 -11.33 11.19
N SER A 81 -6.90 -11.16 10.43
CA SER A 81 -5.58 -10.79 10.95
C SER A 81 -5.46 -9.32 11.33
N LYS A 82 -6.34 -8.45 10.83
CA LYS A 82 -6.27 -6.99 10.88
C LYS A 82 -5.15 -6.38 9.99
N CYS A 83 -4.36 -7.20 9.30
CA CYS A 83 -3.54 -6.77 8.18
C CYS A 83 -4.42 -6.74 6.93
N ARG A 84 -5.10 -5.63 6.72
CA ARG A 84 -6.20 -5.51 5.76
C ARG A 84 -5.74 -5.75 4.33
N PHE A 85 -6.52 -6.54 3.59
CA PHE A 85 -6.38 -6.71 2.16
C PHE A 85 -6.88 -5.46 1.44
N VAL A 86 -5.96 -4.65 0.90
CA VAL A 86 -6.27 -3.45 0.12
C VAL A 86 -6.22 -3.82 -1.36
N PHE A 87 -7.37 -3.79 -2.02
CA PHE A 87 -7.44 -4.08 -3.44
C PHE A 87 -7.10 -2.83 -4.26
N ALA A 88 -6.00 -2.88 -4.99
CA ALA A 88 -5.57 -1.80 -5.87
C ALA A 88 -5.95 -2.09 -7.33
N LEU A 89 -6.38 -1.05 -8.04
CA LEU A 89 -6.68 -1.11 -9.47
C LEU A 89 -5.85 -0.06 -10.20
N HIS A 90 -5.35 -0.40 -11.39
CA HIS A 90 -4.56 0.50 -12.23
C HIS A 90 -5.33 0.85 -13.52
N PRO A 91 -6.22 1.86 -13.51
CA PRO A 91 -7.09 2.18 -14.64
C PRO A 91 -6.51 3.23 -15.60
N TYR A 92 -5.21 3.53 -15.51
CA TYR A 92 -4.58 4.63 -16.26
C TYR A 92 -3.56 4.20 -17.31
N MET A 93 -3.10 2.94 -17.31
CA MET A 93 -2.05 2.49 -18.21
C MET A 93 -2.60 1.83 -19.47
N ASN A 94 -3.50 0.87 -19.31
CA ASN A 94 -4.05 0.08 -20.41
C ASN A 94 -5.54 0.33 -20.54
N HIS A 95 -6.02 0.64 -21.75
CA HIS A 95 -7.43 1.00 -21.96
C HIS A 95 -7.90 2.01 -20.91
N ALA A 96 -7.11 3.05 -20.75
CA ALA A 96 -7.23 4.02 -19.67
C ALA A 96 -8.61 4.66 -19.61
N ILE A 97 -9.02 5.04 -18.40
CA ILE A 97 -10.21 5.87 -18.17
C ILE A 97 -10.14 7.12 -19.05
N ARG A 98 -11.24 7.46 -19.70
CA ARG A 98 -11.32 8.56 -20.68
C ARG A 98 -11.92 9.81 -20.05
N TYR A 99 -11.40 10.96 -20.50
CA TYR A 99 -11.88 12.28 -20.08
C TYR A 99 -12.28 13.14 -21.29
N ASN A 100 -12.35 12.56 -22.48
CA ASN A 100 -12.60 13.27 -23.73
C ASN A 100 -14.08 13.65 -23.95
N SER A 101 -15.00 13.06 -23.20
CA SER A 101 -16.40 13.44 -23.16
C SER A 101 -17.03 13.04 -21.83
N GLU A 102 -18.12 13.69 -21.45
CA GLU A 102 -18.87 13.34 -20.25
C GLU A 102 -19.42 11.90 -20.32
N GLU A 103 -19.96 11.53 -21.47
CA GLU A 103 -20.48 10.18 -21.70
C GLU A 103 -19.41 9.11 -21.50
N ASN A 104 -18.24 9.28 -22.09
CA ASN A 104 -17.13 8.33 -21.97
C ASN A 104 -16.59 8.25 -20.55
N TYR A 105 -16.44 9.40 -19.90
CA TYR A 105 -16.00 9.42 -18.51
C TYR A 105 -16.97 8.69 -17.58
N GLN A 106 -18.27 8.96 -17.68
CA GLN A 106 -19.29 8.30 -16.85
C GLN A 106 -19.37 6.81 -17.12
N ALA A 107 -19.21 6.39 -18.38
CA ALA A 107 -19.15 4.97 -18.73
C ALA A 107 -17.97 4.26 -18.06
N ASP A 108 -16.78 4.88 -18.12
CA ASP A 108 -15.57 4.32 -17.53
C ASP A 108 -15.59 4.34 -16.00
N LEU A 109 -16.15 5.39 -15.40
CA LEU A 109 -16.35 5.47 -13.95
C LEU A 109 -17.24 4.32 -13.45
N LYS A 110 -18.34 4.03 -14.16
CA LYS A 110 -19.21 2.90 -13.82
C LYS A 110 -18.52 1.56 -13.93
N VAL A 111 -17.65 1.36 -14.92
CA VAL A 111 -16.83 0.14 -15.06
C VAL A 111 -15.91 -0.02 -13.86
N MET A 112 -15.22 1.05 -13.46
CA MET A 112 -14.35 1.04 -12.31
C MET A 112 -15.11 0.77 -11.01
N GLN A 113 -16.25 1.42 -10.81
CA GLN A 113 -17.11 1.20 -9.65
C GLN A 113 -17.64 -0.24 -9.59
N ALA A 114 -18.05 -0.82 -10.72
CA ALA A 114 -18.51 -2.22 -10.79
C ALA A 114 -17.41 -3.21 -10.41
N LYS A 115 -16.17 -2.95 -10.85
CA LYS A 115 -14.99 -3.76 -10.51
C LYS A 115 -14.72 -3.73 -9.01
N PHE A 116 -14.66 -2.54 -8.42
CA PHE A 116 -14.46 -2.40 -6.98
C PHE A 116 -15.63 -2.98 -6.17
N LYS A 117 -16.86 -2.78 -6.64
CA LYS A 117 -18.03 -3.34 -5.97
C LYS A 117 -17.99 -4.87 -5.89
N GLN A 118 -17.56 -5.53 -6.96
CA GLN A 118 -17.41 -6.98 -6.98
C GLN A 118 -16.48 -7.47 -5.85
N VAL A 119 -15.33 -6.82 -5.67
CA VAL A 119 -14.39 -7.24 -4.62
C VAL A 119 -14.86 -6.81 -3.22
N ILE A 120 -15.55 -5.68 -3.09
CA ILE A 120 -16.17 -5.26 -1.84
C ILE A 120 -17.27 -6.23 -1.42
N ASP A 121 -18.09 -6.70 -2.35
CA ASP A 121 -19.10 -7.73 -2.12
C ASP A 121 -18.46 -9.06 -1.66
N ALA A 122 -17.23 -9.34 -2.11
CA ALA A 122 -16.46 -10.49 -1.68
C ALA A 122 -15.75 -10.34 -0.32
N GLY A 123 -15.86 -9.18 0.33
CA GLY A 123 -15.31 -8.94 1.67
C GLY A 123 -14.15 -7.96 1.73
N VAL A 124 -13.68 -7.40 0.61
CA VAL A 124 -12.65 -6.34 0.60
C VAL A 124 -13.19 -5.09 1.30
N ARG A 125 -12.38 -4.49 2.18
CA ARG A 125 -12.81 -3.34 3.02
C ARG A 125 -11.96 -2.09 2.82
N GLN A 126 -11.03 -2.11 1.88
CA GLN A 126 -10.34 -0.92 1.39
C GLN A 126 -9.93 -1.10 -0.07
N ILE A 127 -10.03 -0.03 -0.84
CA ILE A 127 -9.60 0.03 -2.23
C ILE A 127 -8.50 1.09 -2.41
N ALA A 128 -7.73 0.95 -3.46
CA ALA A 128 -6.72 1.92 -3.87
C ALA A 128 -6.73 2.10 -5.39
N ILE A 129 -6.29 3.25 -5.87
CA ILE A 129 -6.19 3.57 -7.29
C ILE A 129 -4.75 3.92 -7.62
N LEU A 130 -4.20 3.29 -8.67
CA LEU A 130 -2.82 3.49 -9.09
C LEU A 130 -2.76 4.15 -10.47
N ALA A 131 -1.81 5.07 -10.65
CA ALA A 131 -1.51 5.73 -11.91
C ALA A 131 0.01 5.76 -12.21
N ASP A 132 0.80 4.99 -11.45
CA ASP A 132 2.24 4.89 -11.66
C ASP A 132 2.57 4.37 -13.06
N ASP A 133 3.64 4.92 -13.65
CA ASP A 133 4.13 4.60 -14.98
C ASP A 133 3.12 4.82 -16.13
N ALA A 134 2.05 5.55 -15.88
CA ALA A 134 1.03 5.90 -16.86
C ALA A 134 1.23 7.30 -17.43
N GLY A 135 0.46 7.63 -18.49
CA GLY A 135 0.39 8.99 -19.00
C GLY A 135 -0.30 9.94 -18.00
N ASN A 136 0.18 11.17 -17.94
CA ASN A 136 -0.44 12.20 -17.09
C ASN A 136 -1.76 12.70 -17.70
N VAL A 137 -2.85 12.55 -16.97
CA VAL A 137 -4.17 13.04 -17.39
C VAL A 137 -4.50 14.45 -16.87
N GLY A 138 -3.61 15.02 -16.07
CA GLY A 138 -3.76 16.35 -15.49
C GLY A 138 -4.48 16.39 -14.14
N GLY A 139 -4.17 17.41 -13.34
CA GLY A 139 -4.65 17.52 -11.96
C GLY A 139 -6.16 17.62 -11.84
N ALA A 140 -6.83 18.31 -12.76
CA ALA A 140 -8.28 18.44 -12.75
C ALA A 140 -8.99 17.10 -12.97
N ASN A 141 -8.48 16.27 -13.87
CA ASN A 141 -9.04 14.95 -14.16
C ASN A 141 -8.81 13.97 -13.01
N TYR A 142 -7.62 13.95 -12.42
CA TYR A 142 -7.38 13.16 -11.20
C TYR A 142 -8.31 13.60 -10.06
N THR A 143 -8.42 14.90 -9.82
CA THR A 143 -9.28 15.44 -8.76
C THR A 143 -10.73 15.01 -8.96
N ARG A 144 -11.22 15.11 -10.20
CA ARG A 144 -12.59 14.68 -10.54
C ARG A 144 -12.84 13.22 -10.18
N THR A 145 -11.99 12.33 -10.66
CA THR A 145 -12.15 10.89 -10.42
C THR A 145 -12.04 10.55 -8.94
N LEU A 146 -11.06 11.12 -8.23
CA LEU A 146 -10.89 10.89 -6.80
C LEU A 146 -12.07 11.43 -5.99
N THR A 147 -12.66 12.56 -6.40
CA THR A 147 -13.87 13.12 -5.78
C THR A 147 -15.07 12.21 -5.99
N ASP A 148 -15.30 11.77 -7.22
CA ASP A 148 -16.42 10.88 -7.56
C ASP A 148 -16.30 9.53 -6.83
N MET A 149 -15.09 8.97 -6.78
CA MET A 149 -14.86 7.71 -6.07
C MET A 149 -14.96 7.86 -4.56
N SER A 150 -14.53 8.98 -4.00
CA SER A 150 -14.67 9.26 -2.57
C SER A 150 -16.14 9.40 -2.16
N ASN A 151 -16.93 10.08 -2.97
CA ASN A 151 -18.37 10.19 -2.75
C ASN A 151 -19.07 8.84 -2.86
N TRP A 152 -18.71 8.05 -3.85
CA TRP A 152 -19.23 6.69 -4.02
C TRP A 152 -18.91 5.79 -2.81
N LEU A 153 -17.70 5.86 -2.25
CA LEU A 153 -17.34 5.12 -1.02
C LEU A 153 -18.21 5.54 0.17
N LYS A 154 -18.50 6.85 0.31
CA LYS A 154 -19.40 7.35 1.37
C LYS A 154 -20.81 6.80 1.22
N GLU A 155 -21.30 6.69 -0.01
CA GLU A 155 -22.62 6.11 -0.29
C GLU A 155 -22.67 4.60 0.04
N LEU A 156 -21.59 3.88 -0.20
CA LEU A 156 -21.51 2.43 0.06
C LEU A 156 -21.33 2.10 1.55
N GLN A 157 -20.60 2.92 2.29
CA GLN A 157 -20.14 2.60 3.64
C GLN A 157 -21.24 2.11 4.58
N PRO A 158 -22.46 2.68 4.61
CA PRO A 158 -23.52 2.20 5.48
C PRO A 158 -23.92 0.74 5.25
N SER A 159 -23.76 0.23 4.02
CA SER A 159 -24.10 -1.15 3.64
C SER A 159 -22.93 -2.14 3.80
N TYR A 160 -21.73 -1.64 4.07
CA TYR A 160 -20.51 -2.45 4.17
C TYR A 160 -19.75 -2.12 5.45
N PRO A 161 -20.10 -2.73 6.59
CA PRO A 161 -19.43 -2.48 7.86
C PRO A 161 -17.91 -2.66 7.74
N GLY A 162 -17.16 -1.69 8.22
CA GLY A 162 -15.70 -1.69 8.17
C GLY A 162 -15.10 -1.17 6.87
N LEU A 163 -15.90 -0.84 5.84
CA LEU A 163 -15.39 -0.21 4.62
C LEU A 163 -14.68 1.10 4.95
N LYS A 164 -13.42 1.21 4.52
CA LYS A 164 -12.62 2.41 4.73
C LYS A 164 -12.96 3.49 3.70
N LEU A 165 -13.07 4.72 4.17
CA LEU A 165 -13.21 5.89 3.30
C LEU A 165 -11.85 6.43 2.85
N THR A 166 -10.77 6.10 3.55
CA THR A 166 -9.42 6.44 3.12
C THR A 166 -9.11 5.78 1.78
N LEU A 167 -8.69 6.59 0.82
CA LEU A 167 -8.43 6.17 -0.57
C LEU A 167 -6.98 6.44 -0.92
N PRO A 168 -6.10 5.45 -0.82
CA PRO A 168 -4.74 5.56 -1.32
C PRO A 168 -4.74 5.73 -2.84
N PHE A 169 -3.98 6.70 -3.31
CA PHE A 169 -3.80 7.00 -4.72
C PHE A 169 -2.33 7.16 -5.05
N CYS A 170 -1.80 6.30 -5.95
CA CYS A 170 -0.45 6.47 -6.47
C CYS A 170 -0.50 7.35 -7.70
N THR A 171 0.10 8.52 -7.60
CA THR A 171 0.13 9.48 -8.70
C THR A 171 1.09 9.02 -9.81
N GLN A 172 0.89 9.54 -11.01
CA GLN A 172 1.83 9.36 -12.12
C GLN A 172 3.21 9.97 -11.81
N GLU A 173 3.25 11.02 -11.00
CA GLU A 173 4.48 11.73 -10.60
C GLU A 173 5.03 11.25 -9.25
N TYR A 174 4.87 9.97 -8.95
CA TYR A 174 5.23 9.35 -7.66
C TYR A 174 6.71 9.48 -7.29
N MET A 175 7.60 9.67 -8.27
CA MET A 175 9.04 9.85 -8.08
C MET A 175 9.46 11.30 -7.74
N GLY A 176 8.52 12.23 -7.83
CA GLY A 176 8.76 13.65 -7.58
C GLY A 176 8.67 14.03 -6.11
N TYR A 177 8.59 15.33 -5.87
CA TYR A 177 8.48 15.94 -4.53
C TYR A 177 7.08 16.50 -4.23
N GLY A 178 6.08 16.12 -5.03
CA GLY A 178 4.71 16.58 -4.89
C GLY A 178 4.35 17.72 -5.83
N GLN A 179 3.05 17.92 -6.01
CA GLN A 179 2.46 18.94 -6.83
C GLN A 179 1.47 19.76 -6.01
N SER A 180 1.38 21.06 -6.28
CA SER A 180 0.46 21.95 -5.55
C SER A 180 -1.01 21.57 -5.75
N TYR A 181 -1.37 21.00 -6.90
CA TYR A 181 -2.75 20.57 -7.17
C TYR A 181 -3.21 19.40 -6.31
N TYR A 182 -2.31 18.67 -5.65
CA TYR A 182 -2.69 17.64 -4.69
C TYR A 182 -3.53 18.19 -3.53
N ARG A 183 -3.43 19.48 -3.25
CA ARG A 183 -4.27 20.18 -2.26
C ARG A 183 -5.76 20.14 -2.61
N ASN A 184 -6.10 19.97 -3.88
CA ASN A 184 -7.49 19.93 -4.37
C ASN A 184 -8.11 18.53 -4.21
N PHE A 185 -7.32 17.49 -3.93
CA PHE A 185 -7.85 16.16 -3.70
C PHE A 185 -8.71 16.13 -2.42
N PRO A 186 -9.77 15.31 -2.38
CA PRO A 186 -10.51 15.08 -1.14
C PRO A 186 -9.62 14.73 0.03
N GLU A 187 -9.98 15.14 1.24
CA GLU A 187 -9.15 14.93 2.44
C GLU A 187 -8.87 13.45 2.77
N ASN A 188 -9.78 12.56 2.37
CA ASN A 188 -9.62 11.12 2.56
C ASN A 188 -8.63 10.47 1.58
N VAL A 189 -8.15 11.19 0.58
CA VAL A 189 -7.16 10.68 -0.36
C VAL A 189 -5.77 10.71 0.27
N GLN A 190 -5.12 9.56 0.27
CA GLN A 190 -3.74 9.39 0.74
C GLN A 190 -2.83 9.27 -0.48
N ILE A 191 -1.83 10.14 -0.58
CA ILE A 191 -1.03 10.29 -1.81
C ILE A 191 0.24 9.46 -1.69
N ILE A 192 0.32 8.42 -2.52
CA ILE A 192 1.44 7.47 -2.53
C ILE A 192 2.61 8.04 -3.30
N MET A 193 3.78 8.09 -2.67
CA MET A 193 5.04 8.60 -3.20
C MET A 193 6.20 7.68 -2.83
N THR A 194 7.26 7.68 -3.62
CA THR A 194 8.43 6.81 -3.39
C THR A 194 9.62 7.49 -2.73
N GLY A 195 9.49 8.78 -2.37
CA GLY A 195 10.53 9.49 -1.61
C GLY A 195 11.47 10.34 -2.45
N GLY A 196 10.99 10.91 -3.57
CA GLY A 196 11.76 11.84 -4.43
C GLY A 196 12.53 11.16 -5.56
N ARG A 197 12.56 9.84 -5.61
CA ARG A 197 13.13 9.00 -6.67
C ARG A 197 12.51 7.60 -6.61
N VAL A 198 12.73 6.75 -7.61
CA VAL A 198 12.18 5.37 -7.64
C VAL A 198 12.60 4.58 -6.40
N TRP A 199 13.89 4.59 -6.07
CA TRP A 199 14.47 3.94 -4.89
C TRP A 199 14.65 4.96 -3.77
N GLY A 200 13.56 5.63 -3.41
CA GLY A 200 13.54 6.65 -2.37
C GLY A 200 13.52 6.09 -0.95
N GLU A 201 13.60 7.00 -0.01
CA GLU A 201 13.77 6.72 1.42
C GLU A 201 12.78 7.54 2.24
N VAL A 202 12.47 7.10 3.44
CA VAL A 202 11.70 7.88 4.41
C VAL A 202 12.66 8.84 5.12
N THR A 203 12.58 10.12 4.78
CA THR A 203 13.44 11.19 5.32
C THR A 203 12.62 12.41 5.71
N ASN A 204 13.10 13.20 6.67
CA ASN A 204 12.49 14.49 7.00
C ASN A 204 12.53 15.47 5.82
N ASN A 205 13.58 15.44 5.03
CA ASN A 205 13.69 16.32 3.86
C ASN A 205 12.53 16.07 2.89
N PHE A 206 12.27 14.82 2.55
CA PHE A 206 11.18 14.49 1.63
C PHE A 206 9.80 14.77 2.25
N THR A 207 9.55 14.26 3.45
CA THR A 207 8.22 14.37 4.08
C THR A 207 7.83 15.81 4.36
N SER A 208 8.78 16.65 4.78
CA SER A 208 8.55 18.08 5.01
C SER A 208 8.32 18.84 3.71
N SER A 209 9.14 18.61 2.69
CA SER A 209 9.00 19.24 1.37
C SER A 209 7.66 18.86 0.72
N PHE A 210 7.31 17.58 0.75
CA PHE A 210 6.03 17.11 0.22
C PHE A 210 4.84 17.73 0.97
N THR A 211 4.88 17.72 2.29
CA THR A 211 3.80 18.28 3.12
C THR A 211 3.58 19.76 2.85
N ASN A 212 4.67 20.53 2.71
CA ASN A 212 4.59 21.95 2.37
C ASN A 212 3.94 22.20 1.01
N THR A 213 4.19 21.34 0.04
CA THR A 213 3.63 21.45 -1.32
C THR A 213 2.19 20.95 -1.38
N ALA A 214 1.95 19.76 -0.85
CA ALA A 214 0.68 19.02 -1.01
C ALA A 214 -0.37 19.34 0.06
N GLY A 215 0.01 19.98 1.17
CA GLY A 215 -0.91 20.29 2.28
C GLY A 215 -1.31 19.10 3.14
N ARG A 216 -0.68 17.95 2.93
CA ARG A 216 -0.83 16.70 3.69
C ARG A 216 0.44 15.88 3.57
N GLY A 217 0.72 15.02 4.56
CA GLY A 217 1.86 14.12 4.50
C GLY A 217 1.72 13.06 3.41
N PRO A 218 2.86 12.53 2.90
CA PRO A 218 2.84 11.47 1.91
C PRO A 218 2.44 10.13 2.53
N TYR A 219 1.91 9.24 1.69
CA TYR A 219 1.84 7.81 1.93
C TYR A 219 3.06 7.18 1.26
N MET A 220 4.01 6.65 2.04
CA MET A 220 5.30 6.21 1.51
C MET A 220 5.22 4.79 0.95
N TRP A 221 5.59 4.65 -0.32
CA TRP A 221 5.87 3.38 -0.99
C TRP A 221 7.38 3.26 -1.15
N ILE A 222 7.99 2.39 -0.38
CA ILE A 222 9.44 2.23 -0.37
C ILE A 222 9.82 0.97 -1.14
N ASN A 223 10.56 1.14 -2.24
CA ASN A 223 11.03 0.04 -3.09
C ASN A 223 12.23 -0.69 -2.46
N TRP A 224 11.99 -1.27 -1.31
CA TRP A 224 12.91 -2.06 -0.51
C TRP A 224 12.10 -3.08 0.30
N PRO A 225 12.49 -4.33 0.42
CA PRO A 225 13.67 -5.02 -0.12
C PRO A 225 13.54 -5.50 -1.57
N CYS A 226 12.73 -4.87 -2.39
CA CYS A 226 12.50 -5.22 -3.79
C CYS A 226 13.80 -5.49 -4.55
N THR A 227 13.84 -6.58 -5.31
CA THR A 227 15.01 -7.04 -6.06
C THR A 227 14.79 -7.03 -7.58
N ASP A 228 13.93 -6.16 -8.09
CA ASP A 228 13.60 -6.10 -9.52
C ASP A 228 14.84 -6.03 -10.44
N ASN A 229 15.84 -5.27 -10.01
CA ASN A 229 17.10 -5.09 -10.73
C ASN A 229 18.22 -6.06 -10.30
N SER A 230 17.97 -6.94 -9.34
CA SER A 230 18.99 -7.86 -8.77
C SER A 230 18.39 -9.17 -8.28
N LYS A 231 17.62 -9.83 -9.12
CA LYS A 231 16.82 -11.03 -8.80
C LYS A 231 17.62 -12.24 -8.26
N LYS A 232 18.96 -12.22 -8.42
CA LYS A 232 19.84 -13.28 -7.93
C LYS A 232 20.28 -13.11 -6.47
N HIS A 233 19.88 -12.01 -5.83
CA HIS A 233 20.29 -11.68 -4.47
C HIS A 233 19.05 -11.52 -3.59
N LEU A 234 19.22 -11.84 -2.31
CA LEU A 234 18.26 -11.51 -1.27
C LEU A 234 18.73 -10.23 -0.57
N ILE A 235 17.81 -9.30 -0.37
CA ILE A 235 18.06 -8.08 0.39
C ILE A 235 17.42 -8.24 1.76
N MET A 236 18.25 -8.41 2.79
CA MET A 236 17.83 -8.69 4.16
C MET A 236 18.09 -7.52 5.11
N GLY A 237 18.91 -6.55 4.72
CA GLY A 237 19.30 -5.41 5.53
C GLY A 237 18.96 -4.07 4.87
N GLY A 238 19.52 -3.02 5.43
CA GLY A 238 19.34 -1.66 4.91
C GLY A 238 18.29 -0.85 5.67
N TYR A 239 18.00 -1.21 6.91
CA TYR A 239 16.98 -0.55 7.74
C TYR A 239 17.12 0.97 7.75
N THR A 240 18.27 1.49 8.16
CA THR A 240 18.49 2.93 8.24
C THR A 240 18.81 3.59 6.90
N THR A 241 19.12 2.81 5.88
CA THR A 241 19.23 3.32 4.51
C THR A 241 17.88 3.79 3.98
N PHE A 242 16.82 3.06 4.27
CA PHE A 242 15.48 3.34 3.74
C PHE A 242 14.52 3.96 4.75
N LEU A 243 14.65 3.60 6.02
CA LEU A 243 13.81 4.10 7.12
C LEU A 243 14.70 4.92 8.06
N HIS A 244 14.80 6.23 7.81
CA HIS A 244 15.72 7.09 8.55
C HIS A 244 15.24 7.35 9.97
N PRO A 245 16.14 7.27 10.98
CA PRO A 245 15.84 7.71 12.34
C PRO A 245 15.45 9.20 12.41
N GLY A 246 14.65 9.56 13.40
CA GLY A 246 14.33 10.93 13.72
C GLY A 246 13.35 11.63 12.76
N VAL A 247 12.61 10.87 11.97
CA VAL A 247 11.58 11.43 11.08
C VAL A 247 10.35 11.81 11.88
N ASP A 248 9.75 12.95 11.55
CA ASP A 248 8.51 13.43 12.17
C ASP A 248 7.30 12.62 11.69
N PRO A 249 6.66 11.81 12.56
CA PRO A 249 5.54 10.96 12.16
C PRO A 249 4.28 11.75 11.78
N SER A 250 4.14 12.99 12.25
CA SER A 250 2.97 13.82 11.90
C SER A 250 2.90 14.17 10.41
N LYS A 251 4.01 13.97 9.68
CA LYS A 251 4.12 14.21 8.24
C LYS A 251 4.10 12.94 7.40
N ILE A 252 3.64 11.82 7.96
CA ILE A 252 3.56 10.54 7.26
C ILE A 252 2.17 9.94 7.49
N GLN A 253 1.46 9.62 6.39
CA GLN A 253 0.15 8.97 6.47
C GLN A 253 0.23 7.45 6.45
N GLY A 254 1.27 6.90 5.88
CA GLY A 254 1.48 5.46 5.79
C GLY A 254 2.85 5.11 5.28
N ILE A 255 3.28 3.88 5.56
CA ILE A 255 4.50 3.29 5.01
C ILE A 255 4.21 1.85 4.59
N VAL A 256 4.36 1.58 3.30
CA VAL A 256 4.34 0.23 2.74
C VAL A 256 5.66 -0.06 2.04
N LEU A 257 6.23 -1.23 2.31
CA LEU A 257 7.42 -1.70 1.63
C LEU A 257 7.02 -2.51 0.40
N ASN A 258 7.73 -2.32 -0.72
CA ASN A 258 7.64 -3.19 -1.87
C ASN A 258 8.71 -4.29 -1.72
N PRO A 259 8.30 -5.57 -1.47
CA PRO A 259 9.22 -6.62 -1.08
C PRO A 259 9.81 -7.39 -2.26
N MET A 260 10.50 -8.48 -1.93
CA MET A 260 11.01 -9.44 -2.91
C MET A 260 9.90 -10.41 -3.34
N GLN A 261 10.10 -11.07 -4.50
CA GLN A 261 9.27 -12.22 -4.90
C GLN A 261 9.34 -13.38 -3.89
N GLN A 262 10.37 -13.46 -3.08
CA GLN A 262 10.50 -14.40 -1.98
C GLN A 262 9.82 -13.82 -0.74
N SER A 263 8.64 -14.33 -0.38
CA SER A 263 7.85 -13.83 0.74
C SER A 263 8.53 -14.02 2.09
N GLU A 264 9.08 -15.20 2.34
CA GLU A 264 9.70 -15.52 3.63
C GLU A 264 10.94 -14.66 3.95
N PRO A 265 11.95 -14.55 3.08
CA PRO A 265 13.07 -13.64 3.34
C PRO A 265 12.68 -12.16 3.42
N SER A 266 11.58 -11.76 2.77
CA SER A 266 11.06 -10.39 2.84
C SER A 266 10.57 -10.01 4.24
N LYS A 267 10.23 -10.97 5.08
CA LYS A 267 9.77 -10.74 6.45
C LYS A 267 10.79 -9.97 7.31
N VAL A 268 12.08 -10.14 7.07
CA VAL A 268 13.11 -9.39 7.80
C VAL A 268 12.93 -7.87 7.62
N ALA A 269 12.80 -7.41 6.38
CA ALA A 269 12.55 -6.01 6.10
C ALA A 269 11.15 -5.55 6.54
N ILE A 270 10.13 -6.38 6.30
CA ILE A 270 8.74 -6.07 6.67
C ILE A 270 8.62 -5.93 8.19
N PHE A 271 9.31 -6.75 8.97
CA PHE A 271 9.40 -6.60 10.43
C PHE A 271 10.02 -5.27 10.83
N GLY A 272 11.06 -4.84 10.11
CA GLY A 272 11.65 -3.51 10.31
C GLY A 272 10.63 -2.38 10.13
N ASN A 273 9.78 -2.47 9.12
CA ASN A 273 8.69 -1.50 8.94
C ASN A 273 7.65 -1.60 10.06
N ALA A 274 7.33 -2.79 10.53
CA ALA A 274 6.40 -2.97 11.64
C ALA A 274 6.89 -2.24 12.91
N CYS A 275 8.17 -2.40 13.25
CA CYS A 275 8.79 -1.69 14.37
C CYS A 275 8.86 -0.18 14.14
N TYR A 276 9.39 0.23 13.00
CA TYR A 276 9.60 1.64 12.64
C TYR A 276 8.30 2.43 12.61
N SER A 277 7.28 1.91 11.96
CA SER A 277 5.99 2.58 11.82
C SER A 277 5.20 2.62 13.13
N TRP A 278 5.45 1.67 14.04
CA TRP A 278 4.84 1.69 15.37
C TRP A 278 5.49 2.73 16.27
N ASN A 279 6.82 2.78 16.27
CA ASN A 279 7.59 3.73 17.05
C ASN A 279 8.86 4.11 16.26
N ILE A 280 8.82 5.26 15.58
CA ILE A 280 9.91 5.72 14.72
C ILE A 280 11.21 5.78 15.51
N TRP A 281 12.23 5.10 15.01
CA TRP A 281 13.55 5.08 15.63
C TRP A 281 14.12 6.50 15.71
N GLN A 282 14.69 6.84 16.86
CA GLN A 282 15.37 8.10 17.07
C GLN A 282 16.87 8.00 16.79
N THR A 283 17.40 6.77 16.85
CA THR A 283 18.83 6.49 16.64
C THR A 283 19.02 5.28 15.74
N GLU A 284 20.20 5.19 15.14
CA GLU A 284 20.61 3.99 14.37
C GLU A 284 20.75 2.75 15.27
N GLU A 285 21.08 2.94 16.54
CA GLU A 285 21.18 1.84 17.51
C GLU A 285 19.82 1.14 17.71
N GLU A 286 18.73 1.91 17.81
CA GLU A 286 17.37 1.34 17.91
C GLU A 286 17.03 0.51 16.67
N ALA A 287 17.38 0.99 15.49
CA ALA A 287 17.21 0.25 14.25
C ALA A 287 18.00 -1.06 14.22
N ASN A 288 19.25 -1.01 14.66
CA ASN A 288 20.13 -2.19 14.71
C ASN A 288 19.62 -3.23 15.71
N LYS A 289 19.10 -2.82 16.86
CA LYS A 289 18.44 -3.73 17.82
C LYS A 289 17.23 -4.41 17.18
N CYS A 290 16.40 -3.65 16.46
CA CYS A 290 15.25 -4.21 15.75
C CYS A 290 15.70 -5.20 14.67
N TYR A 291 16.72 -4.86 13.87
CA TYR A 291 17.26 -5.74 12.84
C TYR A 291 17.76 -7.07 13.44
N ASN A 292 18.55 -7.01 14.50
CA ASN A 292 19.05 -8.20 15.17
C ASN A 292 17.92 -9.07 15.76
N ALA A 293 16.86 -8.44 16.25
CA ALA A 293 15.70 -9.14 16.79
C ALA A 293 14.83 -9.76 15.68
N SER A 294 14.85 -9.24 14.45
CA SER A 294 13.97 -9.65 13.36
C SER A 294 14.08 -11.15 13.06
N PHE A 295 15.28 -11.68 13.09
CA PHE A 295 15.54 -13.10 12.78
C PHE A 295 14.83 -14.06 13.72
N LYS A 296 14.62 -13.65 14.97
CA LYS A 296 13.86 -14.40 15.97
C LYS A 296 12.36 -14.48 15.66
N TYR A 297 11.82 -13.54 14.91
CA TYR A 297 10.37 -13.38 14.69
C TYR A 297 9.90 -13.69 13.27
N VAL A 298 10.80 -14.11 12.38
CA VAL A 298 10.48 -14.37 10.95
C VAL A 298 9.41 -15.45 10.81
N ASP A 299 9.46 -16.48 11.65
CA ASP A 299 8.56 -17.64 11.58
C ASP A 299 7.52 -17.70 12.72
N HIS A 300 7.37 -16.65 13.50
CA HIS A 300 6.54 -16.55 14.72
C HIS A 300 7.03 -17.31 15.94
N ASN A 301 8.01 -18.15 15.82
CA ASN A 301 8.38 -19.07 16.89
C ASN A 301 9.22 -18.41 17.98
N GLY A 302 9.90 -17.32 17.65
CA GLY A 302 10.81 -16.65 18.55
C GLY A 302 12.02 -17.50 18.94
N TYR A 303 12.37 -18.51 18.14
CA TYR A 303 13.55 -19.33 18.36
C TYR A 303 14.80 -18.67 17.82
N GLU A 304 15.81 -18.52 18.65
CA GLU A 304 17.09 -17.95 18.26
C GLU A 304 17.86 -18.87 17.27
N GLU A 305 17.54 -20.15 17.28
CA GLU A 305 18.16 -21.17 16.44
C GLU A 305 17.78 -21.08 14.96
N THR A 306 16.75 -20.32 14.61
CA THR A 306 16.33 -20.08 13.22
C THR A 306 16.99 -18.86 12.59
N ALA A 307 17.86 -18.17 13.31
CA ALA A 307 18.54 -16.95 12.88
C ALA A 307 19.84 -17.25 12.09
#